data_bac2ad29b71b61ad8914b0c5eea8f2e9
#
_entry.id   bac2ad29b71b61ad8914b0c5eea8f2e9
#
_cell.length_a   1.000
_cell.length_b   1.000
_cell.length_c   1.000
_cell.angle_alpha   90.00
_cell.angle_beta   90.00
_cell.angle_gamma   90.00
#
_symmetry.space_group_name_H-M   'P 1'
#
loop_
_entity.id
_entity.type
_entity.pdbx_description
1 polymer ?
#
loop_
_entity_poly.entity_id
_entity_poly.type
_entity_poly.pdbx_seq_one_letter_code
_entity_poly.pdbx_strand_id
1 'polypeptide(L)'
;MRLQLPRAHRLARINYPTRSGTFAFSFLVLIALLAERGFSAGTLVFGVVTLLIYPQLAYLHARIAVDSKRAEFRNLVFDSILMGAWAAQVHFALWPVCAALTGVSMDNAVCGGVERFVSGLLYFAAAALLWAVVHGVPFEPSTGPIVTGLSFVAIVGYVSRLAVFFHDQNSRLVRNRKVLQISEDQFRFIAEHAGDLVSVLTPEYRFRYASLSHEKYFESAQFADGADWLELVHPEDRMRARELLNLLSTSRRSERARFRMLPAGASPHMVEIEGNPVRDASDKLQMIVLVCRGLTDGDDARIAGSRSILASESAAPNGTTI
;
A
#
# COMPACT_ATOMS: atom_id res chain seq x y z
N MET A 1 34.86 -8.77 -9.37
CA MET A 1 33.53 -9.33 -9.11
C MET A 1 32.89 -8.52 -7.96
N ARG A 2 32.06 -7.50 -8.25
CA ARG A 2 31.40 -6.71 -7.21
C ARG A 2 30.22 -7.55 -6.72
N LEU A 3 30.32 -8.10 -5.52
CA LEU A 3 29.20 -8.72 -4.81
C LEU A 3 28.08 -7.66 -4.67
N GLN A 4 27.08 -7.72 -5.55
CA GLN A 4 25.87 -6.94 -5.36
C GLN A 4 25.10 -7.56 -4.19
N LEU A 5 25.36 -7.06 -2.99
CA LEU A 5 24.61 -7.46 -1.80
C LEU A 5 23.14 -7.15 -2.01
N PRO A 6 22.22 -8.08 -1.72
CA PRO A 6 20.77 -7.85 -1.87
C PRO A 6 20.32 -6.62 -1.09
N ARG A 7 19.32 -5.92 -1.61
CA ARG A 7 18.75 -4.75 -0.94
C ARG A 7 17.99 -5.19 0.30
N ALA A 8 18.38 -4.70 1.47
CA ALA A 8 17.65 -4.93 2.70
C ALA A 8 16.17 -4.51 2.57
N HIS A 9 15.27 -5.26 3.20
CA HIS A 9 13.85 -4.91 3.28
C HIS A 9 13.67 -3.50 3.86
N ARG A 10 12.60 -2.80 3.44
CA ARG A 10 12.30 -1.42 3.88
C ARG A 10 12.33 -1.27 5.40
N LEU A 11 11.81 -2.25 6.14
CA LEU A 11 11.80 -2.28 7.60
C LEU A 11 13.21 -2.19 8.19
N ALA A 12 14.14 -3.05 7.75
CA ALA A 12 15.53 -3.05 8.24
C ALA A 12 16.26 -1.74 7.93
N ARG A 13 15.98 -1.10 6.78
CA ARG A 13 16.57 0.20 6.42
C ARG A 13 16.05 1.35 7.28
N ILE A 14 14.80 1.29 7.72
CA ILE A 14 14.20 2.31 8.60
C ILE A 14 14.71 2.12 10.04
N ASN A 15 14.78 0.88 10.51
CA ASN A 15 15.19 0.56 11.87
C ASN A 15 16.69 0.79 12.11
N TYR A 16 17.55 0.58 11.12
CA TYR A 16 19.00 0.66 11.30
C TYR A 16 19.47 2.00 11.90
N PRO A 17 19.15 3.18 11.33
CA PRO A 17 19.61 4.45 11.91
C PRO A 17 19.01 4.72 13.30
N THR A 18 17.77 4.22 13.55
CA THR A 18 17.15 4.35 14.87
C THR A 18 17.88 3.49 15.89
N ARG A 19 18.04 2.20 15.61
CA ARG A 19 18.78 1.25 16.46
C ARG A 19 20.19 1.76 16.73
N SER A 20 20.96 2.11 15.71
CA SER A 20 22.33 2.57 15.87
C SER A 20 22.43 3.84 16.72
N GLY A 21 21.54 4.80 16.49
CA GLY A 21 21.50 6.05 17.27
C GLY A 21 21.10 5.83 18.73
N THR A 22 20.06 5.02 18.98
CA THR A 22 19.58 4.73 20.33
C THR A 22 20.62 3.95 21.13
N PHE A 23 21.23 2.94 20.53
CA PHE A 23 22.27 2.14 21.17
C PHE A 23 23.55 2.94 21.45
N ALA A 24 23.98 3.79 20.50
CA ALA A 24 25.12 4.69 20.72
C ALA A 24 24.86 5.69 21.86
N PHE A 25 23.63 6.22 21.94
CA PHE A 25 23.24 7.10 23.05
C PHE A 25 23.18 6.33 24.37
N SER A 26 22.68 5.10 24.38
CA SER A 26 22.73 4.22 25.57
C SER A 26 24.16 3.96 26.03
N PHE A 27 25.13 3.88 25.10
CA PHE A 27 26.54 3.78 25.45
C PHE A 27 27.05 5.06 26.15
N LEU A 28 26.65 6.25 25.74
CA LEU A 28 26.99 7.49 26.43
C LEU A 28 26.43 7.54 27.87
N VAL A 29 25.18 7.09 28.03
CA VAL A 29 24.56 6.95 29.37
C VAL A 29 25.33 5.95 30.23
N LEU A 30 25.76 4.82 29.64
CA LEU A 30 26.59 3.83 30.32
C LEU A 30 27.92 4.42 30.79
N ILE A 31 28.63 5.18 29.94
CA ILE A 31 29.88 5.86 30.33
C ILE A 31 29.66 6.79 31.51
N ALA A 32 28.60 7.62 31.49
CA ALA A 32 28.25 8.48 32.58
C ALA A 32 27.96 7.72 33.89
N LEU A 33 27.24 6.62 33.81
CA LEU A 33 26.92 5.75 34.96
C LEU A 33 28.18 5.08 35.52
N LEU A 34 29.08 4.59 34.65
CA LEU A 34 30.37 4.01 35.07
C LEU A 34 31.28 5.07 35.74
N ALA A 35 31.23 6.32 35.31
CA ALA A 35 31.94 7.40 35.97
C ALA A 35 31.39 7.71 37.37
N GLU A 36 30.08 7.56 37.59
CA GLU A 36 29.44 7.76 38.92
C GLU A 36 29.67 6.56 39.86
N ARG A 37 29.61 5.35 39.38
CA ARG A 37 29.62 4.09 40.19
C ARG A 37 30.97 3.38 40.24
N GLY A 38 31.91 3.84 39.46
CA GLY A 38 33.22 3.19 39.31
C GLY A 38 33.35 2.41 38.00
N PHE A 39 34.55 2.38 37.45
CA PHE A 39 34.86 1.71 36.18
C PHE A 39 35.06 0.21 36.35
N SER A 40 34.28 -0.55 35.56
CA SER A 40 34.56 -1.97 35.32
C SER A 40 34.97 -2.14 33.86
N ALA A 41 36.21 -2.61 33.63
CA ALA A 41 36.70 -2.85 32.28
C ALA A 41 35.86 -3.89 31.53
N GLY A 42 35.38 -4.93 32.24
CA GLY A 42 34.49 -5.95 31.65
C GLY A 42 33.16 -5.37 31.18
N THR A 43 32.51 -4.52 32.01
CA THR A 43 31.25 -3.85 31.66
C THR A 43 31.46 -2.90 30.49
N LEU A 44 32.58 -2.19 30.42
CA LEU A 44 32.90 -1.31 29.30
C LEU A 44 33.09 -2.09 27.99
N VAL A 45 33.87 -3.19 28.00
CA VAL A 45 34.06 -4.03 26.80
C VAL A 45 32.74 -4.63 26.36
N PHE A 46 31.93 -5.13 27.29
CA PHE A 46 30.59 -5.63 27.00
C PHE A 46 29.71 -4.54 26.38
N GLY A 47 29.79 -3.30 26.88
CA GLY A 47 29.10 -2.14 26.31
C GLY A 47 29.54 -1.82 24.87
N VAL A 48 30.83 -1.78 24.59
CA VAL A 48 31.34 -1.54 23.23
C VAL A 48 30.81 -2.60 22.25
N VAL A 49 30.90 -3.88 22.62
CA VAL A 49 30.47 -4.99 21.77
C VAL A 49 28.96 -4.93 21.52
N THR A 50 28.18 -4.75 22.57
CA THR A 50 26.71 -4.88 22.49
C THR A 50 26.00 -3.58 22.09
N LEU A 51 26.52 -2.41 22.43
CA LEU A 51 25.88 -1.13 22.13
C LEU A 51 26.44 -0.43 20.90
N LEU A 52 27.69 -0.70 20.49
CA LEU A 52 28.29 -0.07 19.32
C LEU A 52 28.44 -1.02 18.12
N ILE A 53 28.91 -2.28 18.37
CA ILE A 53 29.20 -3.22 17.28
C ILE A 53 27.93 -4.00 16.88
N TYR A 54 27.15 -4.50 17.83
CA TYR A 54 25.99 -5.32 17.56
C TYR A 54 24.94 -4.68 16.62
N PRO A 55 24.57 -3.39 16.72
CA PRO A 55 23.62 -2.79 15.78
C PRO A 55 24.03 -2.89 14.32
N GLN A 56 25.35 -2.85 14.04
CA GLN A 56 25.91 -2.99 12.71
C GLN A 56 25.78 -4.43 12.22
N LEU A 57 26.05 -5.41 13.11
CA LEU A 57 25.89 -6.83 12.83
C LEU A 57 24.43 -7.22 12.61
N ALA A 58 23.50 -6.66 13.40
CA ALA A 58 22.07 -6.86 13.23
C ALA A 58 21.57 -6.36 11.86
N TYR A 59 22.04 -5.21 11.40
CA TYR A 59 21.75 -4.72 10.08
C TYR A 59 22.34 -5.61 8.97
N LEU A 60 23.58 -6.03 9.12
CA LEU A 60 24.24 -6.94 8.18
C LEU A 60 23.47 -8.27 8.11
N HIS A 61 23.09 -8.86 9.25
CA HIS A 61 22.27 -10.05 9.32
C HIS A 61 20.95 -9.90 8.56
N ALA A 62 20.21 -8.79 8.78
CA ALA A 62 18.97 -8.52 8.06
C ALA A 62 19.19 -8.31 6.55
N ARG A 63 20.36 -7.80 6.14
CA ARG A 63 20.69 -7.54 4.74
C ARG A 63 21.03 -8.79 3.95
N ILE A 64 21.73 -9.75 4.57
CA ILE A 64 22.19 -10.99 3.90
C ILE A 64 21.18 -12.14 4.03
N ALA A 65 20.21 -12.04 4.95
CA ALA A 65 19.20 -13.05 5.15
C ALA A 65 18.29 -13.21 3.93
N VAL A 66 17.90 -14.45 3.61
CA VAL A 66 16.95 -14.81 2.54
C VAL A 66 15.61 -14.10 2.76
N ASP A 67 15.11 -14.10 4.00
CA ASP A 67 13.95 -13.32 4.43
C ASP A 67 14.39 -12.19 5.36
N SER A 68 14.70 -11.05 4.77
CA SER A 68 15.16 -9.85 5.47
C SER A 68 14.14 -9.34 6.51
N LYS A 69 12.83 -9.53 6.26
CA LYS A 69 11.77 -9.13 7.19
C LYS A 69 11.76 -9.99 8.45
N ARG A 70 11.82 -11.32 8.28
CA ARG A 70 11.90 -12.24 9.41
C ARG A 70 13.19 -12.08 10.20
N ALA A 71 14.30 -11.81 9.53
CA ALA A 71 15.58 -11.53 10.19
C ALA A 71 15.48 -10.29 11.08
N GLU A 72 14.85 -9.21 10.59
CA GLU A 72 14.67 -8.01 11.37
C GLU A 72 13.77 -8.23 12.59
N PHE A 73 12.70 -9.02 12.48
CA PHE A 73 11.88 -9.40 13.63
C PHE A 73 12.67 -10.20 14.69
N ARG A 74 13.60 -11.07 14.26
CA ARG A 74 14.51 -11.76 15.21
C ARG A 74 15.48 -10.80 15.88
N ASN A 75 15.97 -9.81 15.14
CA ASN A 75 16.82 -8.77 15.71
C ASN A 75 16.07 -7.98 16.79
N LEU A 76 14.78 -7.61 16.59
CA LEU A 76 13.98 -6.92 17.61
C LEU A 76 13.78 -7.74 18.89
N VAL A 77 13.60 -9.06 18.77
CA VAL A 77 13.56 -9.95 19.95
C VAL A 77 14.91 -9.92 20.68
N PHE A 78 16.01 -10.01 19.94
CA PHE A 78 17.34 -9.94 20.53
C PHE A 78 17.64 -8.59 21.16
N ASP A 79 17.20 -7.47 20.54
CA ASP A 79 17.27 -6.13 21.14
C ASP A 79 16.56 -6.09 22.51
N SER A 80 15.37 -6.70 22.60
CA SER A 80 14.59 -6.75 23.83
C SER A 80 15.31 -7.54 24.93
N ILE A 81 15.86 -8.69 24.58
CA ILE A 81 16.64 -9.54 25.50
C ILE A 81 17.91 -8.81 25.96
N LEU A 82 18.63 -8.21 25.02
CA LEU A 82 19.88 -7.50 25.30
C LEU A 82 19.66 -6.30 26.22
N MET A 83 18.62 -5.49 25.95
CA MET A 83 18.29 -4.34 26.78
C MET A 83 17.77 -4.75 28.15
N GLY A 84 17.06 -5.88 28.26
CA GLY A 84 16.69 -6.47 29.56
C GLY A 84 17.90 -6.90 30.38
N ALA A 85 18.89 -7.57 29.78
CA ALA A 85 20.16 -7.90 30.43
C ALA A 85 20.92 -6.64 30.88
N TRP A 86 20.93 -5.61 30.04
CA TRP A 86 21.52 -4.30 30.40
C TRP A 86 20.80 -3.62 31.56
N ALA A 87 19.46 -3.72 31.65
CA ALA A 87 18.71 -3.16 32.78
C ALA A 87 19.21 -3.75 34.11
N ALA A 88 19.46 -5.05 34.17
CA ALA A 88 20.05 -5.69 35.34
C ALA A 88 21.54 -5.31 35.51
N GLN A 89 22.35 -5.34 34.43
CA GLN A 89 23.77 -5.02 34.49
C GLN A 89 24.04 -3.62 35.04
N VAL A 90 23.14 -2.66 34.82
CA VAL A 90 23.21 -1.32 35.41
C VAL A 90 22.48 -1.20 36.76
N HIS A 91 22.27 -2.33 37.47
CA HIS A 91 21.65 -2.44 38.80
C HIS A 91 20.25 -1.81 38.84
N PHE A 92 19.48 -1.94 37.76
CA PHE A 92 18.15 -1.36 37.65
C PHE A 92 18.10 0.15 37.81
N ALA A 93 19.16 0.86 37.42
CA ALA A 93 19.21 2.33 37.43
C ALA A 93 17.95 2.90 36.73
N LEU A 94 17.10 3.60 37.46
CA LEU A 94 15.72 3.92 37.07
C LEU A 94 15.63 4.59 35.72
N TRP A 95 16.30 5.70 35.51
CA TRP A 95 16.18 6.50 34.29
C TRP A 95 16.78 5.83 33.04
N PRO A 96 17.98 5.21 33.09
CA PRO A 96 18.50 4.38 31.99
C PRO A 96 17.57 3.22 31.62
N VAL A 97 16.97 2.52 32.62
CA VAL A 97 16.03 1.43 32.37
C VAL A 97 14.74 1.96 31.74
N CYS A 98 14.19 3.08 32.20
CA CYS A 98 13.04 3.72 31.58
C CYS A 98 13.31 4.12 30.12
N ALA A 99 14.51 4.64 29.83
CA ALA A 99 14.90 5.00 28.47
C ALA A 99 15.00 3.75 27.55
N ALA A 100 15.67 2.69 28.03
CA ALA A 100 15.78 1.44 27.30
C ALA A 100 14.41 0.78 27.05
N LEU A 101 13.56 0.73 28.09
CA LEU A 101 12.20 0.18 28.01
C LEU A 101 11.33 0.95 27.03
N THR A 102 11.42 2.31 27.02
CA THR A 102 10.71 3.14 26.06
C THR A 102 11.13 2.80 24.63
N GLY A 103 12.44 2.70 24.36
CA GLY A 103 12.96 2.36 23.04
C GLY A 103 12.48 0.98 22.56
N VAL A 104 12.70 -0.04 23.38
CA VAL A 104 12.29 -1.44 23.05
C VAL A 104 10.77 -1.54 22.81
N SER A 105 9.98 -0.95 23.69
CA SER A 105 8.52 -0.98 23.60
C SER A 105 8.00 -0.37 22.31
N MET A 106 8.51 0.83 21.99
CA MET A 106 8.06 1.55 20.80
C MET A 106 8.55 0.93 19.50
N ASP A 107 9.80 0.44 19.45
CA ASP A 107 10.32 -0.24 18.25
C ASP A 107 9.51 -1.51 17.93
N ASN A 108 9.19 -2.30 18.95
CA ASN A 108 8.34 -3.48 18.79
C ASN A 108 6.90 -3.11 18.37
N ALA A 109 6.31 -2.07 18.99
CA ALA A 109 4.96 -1.60 18.65
C ALA A 109 4.87 -1.10 17.20
N VAL A 110 5.84 -0.29 16.77
CA VAL A 110 5.90 0.26 15.40
C VAL A 110 6.04 -0.83 14.34
N CYS A 111 6.86 -1.86 14.63
CA CYS A 111 7.16 -2.92 13.67
C CYS A 111 6.11 -4.03 13.60
N GLY A 112 5.39 -4.29 14.68
CA GLY A 112 4.50 -5.45 14.75
C GLY A 112 3.23 -5.28 15.60
N GLY A 113 2.89 -4.04 15.97
CA GLY A 113 1.67 -3.74 16.72
C GLY A 113 1.68 -4.26 18.16
N VAL A 114 0.48 -4.43 18.72
CA VAL A 114 0.31 -4.77 20.16
C VAL A 114 0.92 -6.12 20.51
N GLU A 115 0.82 -7.12 19.65
CA GLU A 115 1.38 -8.47 19.90
C GLU A 115 2.89 -8.41 20.10
N ARG A 116 3.60 -7.68 19.24
CA ARG A 116 5.07 -7.52 19.36
C ARG A 116 5.46 -6.62 20.52
N PHE A 117 4.69 -5.61 20.80
CA PHE A 117 4.87 -4.77 21.99
C PHE A 117 4.88 -5.63 23.27
N VAL A 118 3.82 -6.44 23.46
CA VAL A 118 3.71 -7.31 24.65
C VAL A 118 4.83 -8.36 24.70
N SER A 119 5.11 -9.03 23.59
CA SER A 119 6.20 -10.02 23.55
C SER A 119 7.57 -9.39 23.81
N GLY A 120 7.84 -8.19 23.29
CA GLY A 120 9.08 -7.45 23.56
C GLY A 120 9.27 -7.12 25.04
N LEU A 121 8.18 -6.68 25.71
CA LEU A 121 8.20 -6.44 27.16
C LEU A 121 8.48 -7.72 27.95
N LEU A 122 7.88 -8.84 27.57
CA LEU A 122 8.09 -10.12 28.23
C LEU A 122 9.54 -10.60 28.06
N TYR A 123 10.12 -10.50 26.87
CA TYR A 123 11.54 -10.83 26.63
C TYR A 123 12.48 -9.93 27.42
N PHE A 124 12.20 -8.62 27.49
CA PHE A 124 12.97 -7.67 28.28
C PHE A 124 12.94 -8.04 29.78
N ALA A 125 11.73 -8.25 30.33
CA ALA A 125 11.55 -8.58 31.75
C ALA A 125 12.20 -9.94 32.12
N ALA A 126 12.00 -10.97 31.29
CA ALA A 126 12.58 -12.28 31.50
C ALA A 126 14.12 -12.24 31.47
N ALA A 127 14.70 -11.52 30.51
CA ALA A 127 16.14 -11.37 30.41
C ALA A 127 16.73 -10.58 31.59
N ALA A 128 16.06 -9.50 32.03
CA ALA A 128 16.47 -8.71 33.18
C ALA A 128 16.46 -9.55 34.46
N LEU A 129 15.39 -10.32 34.69
CA LEU A 129 15.26 -11.20 35.86
C LEU A 129 16.31 -12.33 35.84
N LEU A 130 16.47 -13.00 34.69
CA LEU A 130 17.43 -14.09 34.55
C LEU A 130 18.87 -13.60 34.81
N TRP A 131 19.24 -12.45 34.20
CA TRP A 131 20.57 -11.85 34.39
C TRP A 131 20.81 -11.46 35.83
N ALA A 132 19.83 -10.84 36.51
CA ALA A 132 19.92 -10.44 37.91
C ALA A 132 20.12 -11.65 38.84
N VAL A 133 19.35 -12.73 38.60
CA VAL A 133 19.46 -13.96 39.43
C VAL A 133 20.82 -14.63 39.23
N VAL A 134 21.29 -14.78 38.00
CA VAL A 134 22.55 -15.46 37.67
C VAL A 134 23.77 -14.73 38.26
N HIS A 135 23.75 -13.39 38.22
CA HIS A 135 24.89 -12.58 38.63
C HIS A 135 24.75 -11.98 40.04
N GLY A 136 23.64 -12.24 40.74
CA GLY A 136 23.39 -11.73 42.08
C GLY A 136 23.38 -10.19 42.14
N VAL A 137 22.76 -9.54 41.11
CA VAL A 137 22.81 -8.10 40.95
C VAL A 137 21.96 -7.39 41.99
N PRO A 138 22.49 -6.41 42.73
CA PRO A 138 21.72 -5.60 43.67
C PRO A 138 20.72 -4.67 42.95
N PHE A 139 19.64 -4.31 43.62
CA PHE A 139 18.69 -3.33 43.16
C PHE A 139 19.05 -1.94 43.63
N GLU A 140 19.61 -1.11 42.75
CA GLU A 140 20.09 0.25 43.04
C GLU A 140 19.51 1.25 42.03
N PRO A 141 18.24 1.68 42.18
CA PRO A 141 17.56 2.51 41.19
C PRO A 141 18.04 3.97 41.17
N SER A 142 18.75 4.42 42.15
CA SER A 142 19.24 5.82 42.26
C SER A 142 20.25 6.12 41.13
N THR A 143 20.17 7.34 40.57
CA THR A 143 21.11 7.86 39.55
C THR A 143 21.47 9.27 39.86
N GLY A 144 22.72 9.67 39.58
CA GLY A 144 23.17 11.04 39.70
C GLY A 144 22.51 11.96 38.65
N PRO A 145 22.69 13.28 38.82
CA PRO A 145 22.02 14.27 37.97
C PRO A 145 22.41 14.17 36.50
N ILE A 146 23.66 13.82 36.19
CA ILE A 146 24.15 13.72 34.80
C ILE A 146 23.49 12.54 34.11
N VAL A 147 23.49 11.32 34.71
CA VAL A 147 22.85 10.13 34.16
C VAL A 147 21.36 10.33 34.01
N THR A 148 20.71 10.93 35.00
CA THR A 148 19.29 11.30 34.96
C THR A 148 19.00 12.24 33.79
N GLY A 149 19.76 13.32 33.63
CA GLY A 149 19.59 14.30 32.56
C GLY A 149 19.79 13.69 31.17
N LEU A 150 20.86 12.90 30.97
CA LEU A 150 21.10 12.19 29.70
C LEU A 150 19.97 11.22 29.39
N SER A 151 19.53 10.43 30.35
CA SER A 151 18.42 9.48 30.14
C SER A 151 17.11 10.19 29.78
N PHE A 152 16.83 11.32 30.41
CA PHE A 152 15.67 12.14 30.08
C PHE A 152 15.76 12.69 28.65
N VAL A 153 16.93 13.22 28.24
CA VAL A 153 17.18 13.65 26.86
C VAL A 153 16.99 12.49 25.87
N ALA A 154 17.44 11.28 26.22
CA ALA A 154 17.20 10.08 25.40
C ALA A 154 15.71 9.81 25.19
N ILE A 155 14.93 9.83 26.27
CA ILE A 155 13.46 9.56 26.21
C ILE A 155 12.78 10.64 25.37
N VAL A 156 13.01 11.92 25.67
CA VAL A 156 12.38 13.02 24.93
C VAL A 156 12.80 13.02 23.46
N GLY A 157 14.08 12.84 23.18
CA GLY A 157 14.61 12.78 21.81
C GLY A 157 14.01 11.61 21.02
N TYR A 158 13.90 10.43 21.64
CA TYR A 158 13.30 9.26 21.02
C TYR A 158 11.80 9.47 20.71
N VAL A 159 11.02 9.94 21.68
CA VAL A 159 9.59 10.19 21.54
C VAL A 159 9.32 11.27 20.50
N SER A 160 10.09 12.37 20.52
CA SER A 160 9.98 13.46 19.53
C SER A 160 10.26 12.97 18.12
N ARG A 161 11.31 12.17 17.95
CA ARG A 161 11.62 11.56 16.65
C ARG A 161 10.51 10.65 16.16
N LEU A 162 9.93 9.85 17.04
CA LEU A 162 8.81 8.98 16.72
C LEU A 162 7.58 9.78 16.30
N ALA A 163 7.27 10.89 16.98
CA ALA A 163 6.19 11.79 16.63
C ALA A 163 6.38 12.38 15.21
N VAL A 164 7.59 12.84 14.87
CA VAL A 164 7.92 13.32 13.52
C VAL A 164 7.78 12.22 12.47
N PHE A 165 8.24 11.01 12.77
CA PHE A 165 8.10 9.85 11.88
C PHE A 165 6.63 9.52 11.59
N PHE A 166 5.77 9.47 12.61
CA PHE A 166 4.35 9.23 12.44
C PHE A 166 3.65 10.36 11.67
N HIS A 167 4.02 11.61 11.93
CA HIS A 167 3.49 12.74 11.18
C HIS A 167 3.80 12.62 9.68
N ASP A 168 5.05 12.28 9.32
CA ASP A 168 5.44 12.09 7.91
C ASP A 168 4.70 10.91 7.25
N GLN A 169 4.57 9.77 7.95
CA GLN A 169 3.81 8.62 7.44
C GLN A 169 2.33 8.96 7.24
N ASN A 170 1.70 9.63 8.19
CA ASN A 170 0.30 10.04 8.09
C ASN A 170 0.10 11.04 6.93
N SER A 171 0.99 12.01 6.79
CA SER A 171 0.96 12.99 5.70
C SER A 171 1.09 12.32 4.31
N ARG A 172 1.91 11.28 4.19
CA ARG A 172 2.02 10.48 2.94
C ARG A 172 0.74 9.71 2.65
N LEU A 173 0.13 9.10 3.66
CA LEU A 173 -1.14 8.38 3.49
C LEU A 173 -2.27 9.31 3.04
N VAL A 174 -2.38 10.49 3.66
CA VAL A 174 -3.38 11.50 3.28
C VAL A 174 -3.15 11.98 1.84
N ARG A 175 -1.90 12.27 1.44
CA ARG A 175 -1.60 12.65 0.05
C ARG A 175 -1.96 11.55 -0.95
N ASN A 176 -1.61 10.31 -0.66
CA ASN A 176 -1.90 9.19 -1.57
C ASN A 176 -3.41 9.00 -1.73
N ARG A 177 -4.18 9.10 -0.63
CA ARG A 177 -5.65 9.07 -0.70
C ARG A 177 -6.23 10.21 -1.52
N LYS A 178 -5.70 11.43 -1.35
CA LYS A 178 -6.12 12.61 -2.13
C LYS A 178 -5.86 12.45 -3.63
N VAL A 179 -4.69 11.95 -4.02
CA VAL A 179 -4.35 11.68 -5.42
C VAL A 179 -5.30 10.64 -6.02
N LEU A 180 -5.60 9.57 -5.28
CA LEU A 180 -6.54 8.54 -5.72
C LEU A 180 -7.95 9.13 -5.91
N GLN A 181 -8.42 9.90 -4.94
CA GLN A 181 -9.74 10.56 -5.00
C GLN A 181 -9.84 11.53 -6.19
N ILE A 182 -8.82 12.37 -6.41
CA ILE A 182 -8.79 13.27 -7.58
C ILE A 182 -8.84 12.48 -8.88
N SER A 183 -8.13 11.36 -8.97
CA SER A 183 -8.16 10.50 -10.16
C SER A 183 -9.54 9.88 -10.40
N GLU A 184 -10.22 9.42 -9.34
CA GLU A 184 -11.59 8.90 -9.41
C GLU A 184 -12.58 9.98 -9.83
N ASP A 185 -12.48 11.19 -9.24
CA ASP A 185 -13.34 12.30 -9.56
C ASP A 185 -13.14 12.78 -11.01
N GLN A 186 -11.88 12.84 -11.49
CA GLN A 186 -11.57 13.16 -12.88
C GLN A 186 -12.13 12.11 -13.85
N PHE A 187 -11.97 10.81 -13.52
CA PHE A 187 -12.53 9.73 -14.34
C PHE A 187 -14.06 9.85 -14.42
N ARG A 188 -14.73 10.09 -13.27
CA ARG A 188 -16.17 10.29 -13.21
C ARG A 188 -16.60 11.51 -14.03
N PHE A 189 -15.91 12.64 -13.87
CA PHE A 189 -16.20 13.87 -14.62
C PHE A 189 -16.10 13.65 -16.12
N ILE A 190 -15.05 12.98 -16.61
CA ILE A 190 -14.88 12.67 -18.05
C ILE A 190 -16.01 11.75 -18.51
N ALA A 191 -16.33 10.69 -17.75
CA ALA A 191 -17.38 9.74 -18.10
C ALA A 191 -18.78 10.41 -18.17
N GLU A 192 -19.04 11.39 -17.28
CA GLU A 192 -20.31 12.10 -17.20
C GLU A 192 -20.49 13.17 -18.29
N HIS A 193 -19.37 13.77 -18.77
CA HIS A 193 -19.42 14.89 -19.72
C HIS A 193 -19.10 14.49 -21.17
N ALA A 194 -18.68 13.26 -21.41
CA ALA A 194 -18.39 12.77 -22.75
C ALA A 194 -19.64 12.64 -23.65
N GLY A 195 -20.86 12.77 -23.09
CA GLY A 195 -22.11 12.54 -23.81
C GLY A 195 -22.38 11.07 -24.16
N ASP A 196 -21.37 10.22 -24.06
CA ASP A 196 -21.44 8.80 -24.31
C ASP A 196 -21.98 8.04 -23.08
N LEU A 197 -22.59 6.89 -23.30
CA LEU A 197 -22.98 5.99 -22.20
C LEU A 197 -21.75 5.15 -21.81
N VAL A 198 -21.18 5.43 -20.65
CA VAL A 198 -20.05 4.67 -20.12
C VAL A 198 -20.54 3.67 -19.08
N SER A 199 -20.35 2.39 -19.34
CA SER A 199 -20.67 1.28 -18.43
C SER A 199 -19.40 0.54 -18.00
N VAL A 200 -19.27 0.24 -16.71
CA VAL A 200 -18.23 -0.66 -16.20
C VAL A 200 -18.92 -1.92 -15.70
N LEU A 201 -18.53 -3.07 -16.26
CA LEU A 201 -19.13 -4.36 -15.96
C LEU A 201 -18.17 -5.26 -15.20
N THR A 202 -18.71 -6.11 -14.34
CA THR A 202 -17.99 -7.25 -13.76
C THR A 202 -17.66 -8.31 -14.83
N PRO A 203 -16.78 -9.29 -14.55
CA PRO A 203 -16.55 -10.42 -15.47
C PRO A 203 -17.82 -11.24 -15.78
N GLU A 204 -18.85 -11.14 -14.95
CA GLU A 204 -20.16 -11.78 -15.11
C GLU A 204 -21.18 -10.91 -15.87
N TYR A 205 -20.70 -9.78 -16.48
CA TYR A 205 -21.47 -8.84 -17.30
C TYR A 205 -22.53 -8.03 -16.56
N ARG A 206 -22.34 -7.87 -15.24
CA ARG A 206 -23.21 -7.04 -14.40
C ARG A 206 -22.66 -5.65 -14.22
N PHE A 207 -23.55 -4.68 -14.13
CA PHE A 207 -23.15 -3.29 -13.85
C PHE A 207 -22.41 -3.18 -12.51
N ARG A 208 -21.30 -2.50 -12.53
CA ARG A 208 -20.57 -1.96 -11.37
C ARG A 208 -20.61 -0.45 -11.34
N TYR A 209 -20.70 0.18 -12.50
CA TYR A 209 -20.83 1.61 -12.67
C TYR A 209 -21.51 1.91 -14.00
N ALA A 210 -22.38 2.92 -14.00
CA ALA A 210 -22.96 3.54 -15.18
C ALA A 210 -22.82 5.07 -15.08
N SER A 211 -22.45 5.73 -16.17
CA SER A 211 -22.43 7.20 -16.21
C SER A 211 -23.84 7.78 -16.09
N LEU A 212 -23.97 9.01 -15.57
CA LEU A 212 -25.25 9.71 -15.45
C LEU A 212 -25.98 9.85 -16.81
N SER A 213 -25.26 9.76 -17.92
CA SER A 213 -25.86 9.77 -19.25
C SER A 213 -26.89 8.65 -19.47
N HIS A 214 -26.81 7.54 -18.70
CA HIS A 214 -27.79 6.45 -18.76
C HIS A 214 -29.19 6.89 -18.32
N GLU A 215 -29.32 7.80 -17.35
CA GLU A 215 -30.60 8.31 -16.86
C GLU A 215 -31.44 9.01 -17.93
N LYS A 216 -30.79 9.47 -19.02
CA LYS A 216 -31.50 10.10 -20.14
C LYS A 216 -32.28 9.10 -20.99
N TYR A 217 -31.92 7.82 -20.96
CA TYR A 217 -32.44 6.81 -21.87
C TYR A 217 -33.02 5.58 -21.17
N PHE A 218 -32.59 5.27 -19.95
CA PHE A 218 -32.94 4.06 -19.21
C PHE A 218 -33.47 4.37 -17.81
N GLU A 219 -34.29 3.48 -17.28
CA GLU A 219 -34.72 3.57 -15.89
C GLU A 219 -33.57 3.17 -14.95
N SER A 220 -33.45 3.87 -13.81
CA SER A 220 -32.35 3.66 -12.85
C SER A 220 -32.19 2.21 -12.38
N ALA A 221 -33.28 1.44 -12.32
CA ALA A 221 -33.25 0.02 -11.96
C ALA A 221 -32.50 -0.84 -12.97
N GLN A 222 -32.51 -0.47 -14.26
CA GLN A 222 -31.93 -1.25 -15.35
C GLN A 222 -30.40 -1.20 -15.39
N PHE A 223 -29.80 -0.16 -14.81
CA PHE A 223 -28.34 -0.01 -14.72
C PHE A 223 -27.82 0.14 -13.29
N ALA A 224 -28.65 -0.24 -12.30
CA ALA A 224 -28.22 -0.35 -10.91
C ALA A 224 -27.04 -1.31 -10.75
N ASP A 225 -26.25 -1.12 -9.67
CA ASP A 225 -25.15 -2.02 -9.34
C ASP A 225 -25.66 -3.47 -9.23
N GLY A 226 -25.01 -4.38 -9.97
CA GLY A 226 -25.43 -5.80 -10.09
C GLY A 226 -26.51 -6.10 -11.12
N ALA A 227 -27.12 -5.13 -11.80
CA ALA A 227 -28.06 -5.38 -12.91
C ALA A 227 -27.37 -5.99 -14.12
N ASP A 228 -28.09 -6.79 -14.91
CA ASP A 228 -27.53 -7.44 -16.12
C ASP A 228 -27.51 -6.45 -17.29
N TRP A 229 -26.33 -6.17 -17.83
CA TRP A 229 -26.18 -5.23 -18.94
C TRP A 229 -26.93 -5.69 -20.20
N LEU A 230 -27.07 -7.00 -20.42
CA LEU A 230 -27.79 -7.56 -21.58
C LEU A 230 -29.28 -7.22 -21.60
N GLU A 231 -29.84 -6.80 -20.47
CA GLU A 231 -31.25 -6.36 -20.42
C GLU A 231 -31.50 -5.06 -21.19
N LEU A 232 -30.47 -4.22 -21.33
CA LEU A 232 -30.55 -3.00 -22.13
C LEU A 232 -30.52 -3.26 -23.64
N VAL A 233 -30.09 -4.46 -24.06
CA VAL A 233 -29.98 -4.87 -25.48
C VAL A 233 -31.27 -5.47 -25.96
N HIS A 234 -31.66 -5.15 -27.22
CA HIS A 234 -32.81 -5.75 -27.89
C HIS A 234 -32.75 -7.29 -27.87
N PRO A 235 -33.85 -8.02 -27.59
CA PRO A 235 -33.81 -9.47 -27.43
C PRO A 235 -33.16 -10.23 -28.60
N GLU A 236 -33.40 -9.82 -29.84
CA GLU A 236 -32.79 -10.44 -31.03
C GLU A 236 -31.26 -10.22 -31.10
N ASP A 237 -30.72 -9.17 -30.50
CA ASP A 237 -29.30 -8.86 -30.56
C ASP A 237 -28.54 -9.38 -29.31
N ARG A 238 -29.21 -9.87 -28.28
CA ARG A 238 -28.62 -10.34 -27.03
C ARG A 238 -27.58 -11.44 -27.21
N MET A 239 -27.79 -12.34 -28.14
CA MET A 239 -26.84 -13.43 -28.41
C MET A 239 -25.52 -12.85 -28.95
N ARG A 240 -25.58 -11.94 -29.92
CA ARG A 240 -24.40 -11.26 -30.48
C ARG A 240 -23.71 -10.39 -29.46
N ALA A 241 -24.47 -9.70 -28.59
CA ALA A 241 -23.91 -8.91 -27.51
C ALA A 241 -23.17 -9.77 -26.49
N ARG A 242 -23.71 -10.96 -26.17
CA ARG A 242 -23.05 -11.94 -25.30
C ARG A 242 -21.76 -12.49 -25.95
N GLU A 243 -21.75 -12.72 -27.23
CA GLU A 243 -20.54 -13.14 -27.97
C GLU A 243 -19.45 -12.08 -27.90
N LEU A 244 -19.80 -10.79 -28.07
CA LEU A 244 -18.85 -9.68 -27.88
C LEU A 244 -18.25 -9.66 -26.45
N LEU A 245 -19.09 -9.80 -25.42
CA LEU A 245 -18.63 -9.81 -24.02
C LEU A 245 -17.73 -11.03 -23.73
N ASN A 246 -18.05 -12.19 -24.28
CA ASN A 246 -17.21 -13.38 -24.20
C ASN A 246 -15.86 -13.19 -24.92
N LEU A 247 -15.86 -12.54 -26.08
CA LEU A 247 -14.64 -12.19 -26.81
C LEU A 247 -13.77 -11.24 -26.00
N LEU A 248 -14.36 -10.19 -25.42
CA LEU A 248 -13.66 -9.25 -24.53
C LEU A 248 -13.12 -9.93 -23.27
N SER A 249 -13.82 -10.95 -22.75
CA SER A 249 -13.34 -11.70 -21.58
C SER A 249 -12.09 -12.53 -21.87
N THR A 250 -11.89 -12.95 -23.11
CA THR A 250 -10.75 -13.78 -23.56
C THR A 250 -9.66 -12.96 -24.27
N SER A 251 -10.04 -11.87 -24.95
CA SER A 251 -9.13 -10.98 -25.69
C SER A 251 -8.40 -10.00 -24.76
N ARG A 252 -7.29 -9.44 -25.25
CA ARG A 252 -6.61 -8.26 -24.67
C ARG A 252 -6.88 -6.99 -25.44
N ARG A 253 -7.62 -7.06 -26.53
CA ARG A 253 -7.88 -5.93 -27.42
C ARG A 253 -9.28 -5.40 -27.21
N SER A 254 -9.46 -4.11 -27.51
CA SER A 254 -10.77 -3.51 -27.64
C SER A 254 -11.50 -4.09 -28.85
N GLU A 255 -12.79 -4.29 -28.71
CA GLU A 255 -13.67 -4.78 -29.77
C GLU A 255 -14.83 -3.79 -29.93
N ARG A 256 -15.34 -3.70 -31.17
CA ARG A 256 -16.48 -2.83 -31.52
C ARG A 256 -17.59 -3.65 -32.18
N ALA A 257 -18.81 -3.31 -31.79
CA ALA A 257 -19.98 -3.90 -32.45
C ALA A 257 -21.16 -2.93 -32.40
N ARG A 258 -22.19 -3.21 -33.21
CA ARG A 258 -23.43 -2.41 -33.24
C ARG A 258 -24.59 -3.28 -32.83
N PHE A 259 -25.39 -2.77 -31.91
CA PHE A 259 -26.59 -3.45 -31.38
C PHE A 259 -27.71 -2.43 -31.23
N ARG A 260 -28.94 -2.94 -31.28
CA ARG A 260 -30.12 -2.18 -30.88
C ARG A 260 -30.22 -2.20 -29.36
N MET A 261 -30.29 -1.04 -28.73
CA MET A 261 -30.61 -0.89 -27.32
C MET A 261 -32.08 -0.50 -27.17
N LEU A 262 -32.65 -0.83 -26.00
CA LEU A 262 -34.07 -0.59 -25.66
C LEU A 262 -34.18 0.54 -24.61
N PRO A 263 -34.24 1.83 -25.02
CA PRO A 263 -34.52 2.91 -24.08
C PRO A 263 -35.93 2.75 -23.49
N ALA A 264 -36.12 3.22 -22.24
CA ALA A 264 -37.41 3.17 -21.58
C ALA A 264 -38.44 4.05 -22.34
N GLY A 265 -39.56 3.43 -22.76
CA GLY A 265 -40.65 4.13 -23.46
C GLY A 265 -40.36 4.61 -24.87
N ALA A 266 -39.24 4.22 -25.49
CA ALA A 266 -38.86 4.62 -26.83
C ALA A 266 -38.62 3.42 -27.78
N SER A 267 -38.53 3.69 -29.10
CA SER A 267 -38.17 2.69 -30.11
C SER A 267 -36.71 2.23 -29.90
N PRO A 268 -36.39 1.00 -30.34
CA PRO A 268 -35.02 0.52 -30.31
C PRO A 268 -34.08 1.41 -31.13
N HIS A 269 -32.95 1.86 -30.54
CA HIS A 269 -31.96 2.66 -31.24
C HIS A 269 -30.69 1.87 -31.52
N MET A 270 -30.13 2.01 -32.71
CA MET A 270 -28.85 1.42 -33.09
C MET A 270 -27.72 2.22 -32.44
N VAL A 271 -26.89 1.57 -31.66
CA VAL A 271 -25.72 2.15 -31.02
C VAL A 271 -24.44 1.43 -31.46
N GLU A 272 -23.35 2.17 -31.50
CA GLU A 272 -22.01 1.59 -31.63
C GLU A 272 -21.41 1.46 -30.23
N ILE A 273 -20.95 0.26 -29.91
CA ILE A 273 -20.38 -0.09 -28.60
C ILE A 273 -18.92 -0.43 -28.81
N GLU A 274 -18.06 0.24 -28.07
CA GLU A 274 -16.63 -0.09 -27.95
C GLU A 274 -16.37 -0.67 -26.56
N GLY A 275 -15.92 -1.93 -26.53
CA GLY A 275 -15.59 -2.63 -25.30
C GLY A 275 -14.09 -2.74 -25.08
N ASN A 276 -13.65 -2.49 -23.83
CA ASN A 276 -12.25 -2.54 -23.43
C ASN A 276 -12.12 -3.46 -22.19
N PRO A 277 -11.44 -4.61 -22.29
CA PRO A 277 -11.18 -5.48 -21.14
C PRO A 277 -10.05 -4.90 -20.26
N VAL A 278 -10.28 -4.83 -18.96
CA VAL A 278 -9.27 -4.43 -17.97
C VAL A 278 -8.82 -5.64 -17.18
N ARG A 279 -7.51 -5.89 -17.17
CA ARG A 279 -6.89 -7.05 -16.51
C ARG A 279 -5.92 -6.62 -15.43
N ASP A 280 -5.72 -7.49 -14.44
CA ASP A 280 -4.72 -7.27 -13.39
C ASP A 280 -3.29 -7.67 -13.85
N ALA A 281 -2.31 -7.50 -12.94
CA ALA A 281 -0.91 -7.87 -13.20
C ALA A 281 -0.70 -9.38 -13.43
N SER A 282 -1.66 -10.23 -13.04
CA SER A 282 -1.68 -11.68 -13.27
C SER A 282 -2.47 -12.10 -14.52
N ASP A 283 -2.88 -11.12 -15.36
CA ASP A 283 -3.66 -11.30 -16.57
C ASP A 283 -5.12 -11.79 -16.35
N LYS A 284 -5.61 -11.71 -15.13
CA LYS A 284 -6.99 -12.02 -14.81
C LYS A 284 -7.90 -10.85 -15.14
N LEU A 285 -9.03 -11.10 -15.84
CA LEU A 285 -10.04 -10.08 -16.13
C LEU A 285 -10.60 -9.52 -14.81
N GLN A 286 -10.53 -8.21 -14.64
CA GLN A 286 -11.11 -7.50 -13.48
C GLN A 286 -12.45 -6.86 -13.83
N MET A 287 -12.54 -6.22 -14.99
CA MET A 287 -13.74 -5.53 -15.45
C MET A 287 -13.72 -5.35 -16.96
N ILE A 288 -14.88 -5.01 -17.53
CA ILE A 288 -15.05 -4.61 -18.92
C ILE A 288 -15.62 -3.19 -18.93
N VAL A 289 -14.96 -2.29 -19.64
CA VAL A 289 -15.46 -0.92 -19.85
C VAL A 289 -16.13 -0.87 -21.22
N LEU A 290 -17.41 -0.52 -21.27
CA LEU A 290 -18.16 -0.30 -22.49
C LEU A 290 -18.45 1.19 -22.67
N VAL A 291 -18.22 1.68 -23.89
CA VAL A 291 -18.59 3.05 -24.30
C VAL A 291 -19.57 2.93 -25.46
N CYS A 292 -20.79 3.42 -25.26
CA CYS A 292 -21.85 3.38 -26.24
C CYS A 292 -22.07 4.77 -26.85
N ARG A 293 -22.06 4.85 -28.18
CA ARG A 293 -22.25 6.07 -28.98
C ARG A 293 -23.44 5.92 -29.91
N GLY A 294 -24.08 7.04 -30.25
CA GLY A 294 -25.10 7.05 -31.32
C GLY A 294 -26.54 6.98 -30.87
N LEU A 295 -26.85 7.30 -29.60
CA LEU A 295 -28.26 7.45 -29.14
C LEU A 295 -28.88 8.82 -29.50
N THR A 296 -28.27 9.64 -30.33
CA THR A 296 -28.83 10.94 -30.73
C THR A 296 -29.61 10.82 -32.03
N ASP A 297 -30.83 11.37 -32.06
CA ASP A 297 -31.77 11.38 -33.21
C ASP A 297 -31.21 12.02 -34.50
N GLY A 298 -29.98 12.55 -34.47
CA GLY A 298 -29.36 13.25 -35.59
C GLY A 298 -28.36 12.46 -36.44
N ASP A 299 -27.91 11.30 -36.02
CA ASP A 299 -26.83 10.57 -36.71
C ASP A 299 -27.31 9.56 -37.79
N ASP A 300 -28.57 9.14 -37.74
CA ASP A 300 -29.15 8.29 -38.79
C ASP A 300 -29.22 8.99 -40.17
N ALA A 301 -29.40 10.33 -40.19
CA ALA A 301 -29.39 11.15 -41.41
C ALA A 301 -28.01 11.27 -42.05
N ARG A 302 -26.92 11.30 -41.24
CA ARG A 302 -25.54 11.39 -41.72
C ARG A 302 -25.02 10.07 -42.31
N ILE A 303 -25.42 8.95 -41.72
CA ILE A 303 -24.99 7.61 -42.16
C ILE A 303 -25.74 7.19 -43.44
N ALA A 304 -27.01 7.56 -43.57
CA ALA A 304 -27.79 7.37 -44.82
C ALA A 304 -27.21 8.24 -45.98
N GLY A 305 -26.82 9.47 -45.70
CA GLY A 305 -26.17 10.36 -46.67
C GLY A 305 -24.82 9.87 -47.19
N SER A 306 -23.98 9.31 -46.31
CA SER A 306 -22.66 8.76 -46.71
C SER A 306 -22.77 7.47 -47.54
N ARG A 307 -23.80 6.64 -47.30
CA ARG A 307 -24.06 5.43 -48.13
C ARG A 307 -24.58 5.80 -49.52
N SER A 308 -25.34 6.87 -49.66
CA SER A 308 -25.84 7.31 -50.97
C SER A 308 -24.73 7.87 -51.85
N ILE A 309 -23.73 8.53 -51.26
CA ILE A 309 -22.56 9.08 -51.97
C ILE A 309 -21.65 7.97 -52.48
N LEU A 310 -21.39 6.96 -51.69
CA LEU A 310 -20.59 5.77 -52.11
C LEU A 310 -21.31 4.89 -53.16
N ALA A 311 -22.62 4.82 -53.11
CA ALA A 311 -23.41 4.09 -54.11
C ALA A 311 -23.48 4.86 -55.47
N SER A 312 -23.44 6.19 -55.47
CA SER A 312 -23.43 7.00 -56.68
C SER A 312 -22.06 7.03 -57.38
N GLU A 313 -20.96 6.89 -56.67
CA GLU A 313 -19.60 6.77 -57.25
C GLU A 313 -19.31 5.41 -57.88
N SER A 314 -20.01 4.35 -57.41
CA SER A 314 -19.92 3.00 -58.03
C SER A 314 -20.74 2.79 -59.29
N ALA A 315 -21.60 3.76 -59.66
CA ALA A 315 -22.51 3.68 -60.80
C ALA A 315 -22.12 4.55 -61.99
N ALA A 316 -20.90 5.07 -62.06
CA ALA A 316 -20.42 5.81 -63.26
C ALA A 316 -20.04 4.80 -64.37
N PRO A 317 -20.65 4.84 -65.55
CA PRO A 317 -20.31 3.92 -66.64
C PRO A 317 -18.98 4.30 -67.27
N ASN A 318 -18.14 3.30 -67.47
CA ASN A 318 -16.97 3.40 -68.35
C ASN A 318 -17.41 3.83 -69.74
N GLY A 319 -17.22 5.08 -70.07
CA GLY A 319 -17.45 5.67 -71.40
C GLY A 319 -16.18 5.60 -72.25
N THR A 320 -16.24 4.75 -73.18
CA THR A 320 -15.42 4.41 -74.34
C THR A 320 -14.91 5.64 -75.14
N THR A 321 -13.62 5.65 -75.45
CA THR A 321 -12.96 5.84 -76.74
C THR A 321 -13.44 6.96 -77.70
N ILE A 322 -12.63 7.87 -78.14
CA ILE A 322 -11.88 7.85 -79.42
C ILE A 322 -10.64 8.75 -79.29
#